data_fe337b22dd67eae806fee3e11d1aff10
#
_entry.id   fe337b22dd67eae806fee3e11d1aff10
#
_cell.length_a   1.000
_cell.length_b   1.000
_cell.length_c   1.000
_cell.angle_alpha   90.00
_cell.angle_beta   90.00
_cell.angle_gamma   90.00
#
_symmetry.space_group_name_H-M   'P 1'
#
loop_
_entity.id
_entity.type
_entity.pdbx_description
1 polymer ?
#
loop_
_entity_poly.entity_id
_entity_poly.type
_entity_poly.pdbx_seq_one_letter_code
_entity_poly.pdbx_strand_id
1 'polypeptide(L)'
;MKRALIFMAILAAAGCTTSQPNERDNICKIFYEKGGWYDDARDSQRKWGTSIPVMMSIIYQESGFRARAKPPRTKILWVIPGPRPASAYGYSQATDDTWRAYKKATGAWGADRNDFEDAIDFIGWYNDQSFRRNKIQKTDAYHLYLAYHEGQGGFAKRSFRNKAWLKDTSKKVSARAILYQSQLNGCEKDLQKGWFWGLFS
;
A
#
# COMPACT_ATOMS: atom_id res chain seq x y z
N MET A 1 25.72 -50.71 24.21
CA MET A 1 24.40 -49.98 24.11
C MET A 1 24.72 -48.53 23.82
N LYS A 2 24.61 -48.10 22.53
CA LYS A 2 24.89 -46.71 22.09
C LYS A 2 23.56 -45.94 22.04
N ARG A 3 23.40 -44.94 22.93
CA ARG A 3 22.25 -44.02 22.88
C ARG A 3 22.51 -42.94 21.84
N ALA A 4 21.74 -42.97 20.75
CA ALA A 4 21.71 -41.90 19.76
C ALA A 4 20.84 -40.74 20.30
N LEU A 5 21.47 -39.60 20.53
CA LEU A 5 20.79 -38.34 20.80
C LEU A 5 20.33 -37.71 19.48
N ILE A 6 19.04 -37.73 19.23
CA ILE A 6 18.41 -37.02 18.09
C ILE A 6 18.27 -35.56 18.50
N PHE A 7 19.10 -34.68 17.94
CA PHE A 7 18.92 -33.23 18.00
C PHE A 7 17.79 -32.83 17.03
N MET A 8 16.63 -32.54 17.59
CA MET A 8 15.50 -31.97 16.84
C MET A 8 15.74 -30.48 16.68
N ALA A 9 16.23 -30.05 15.50
CA ALA A 9 16.38 -28.65 15.15
C ALA A 9 14.99 -28.05 14.94
N ILE A 10 14.53 -27.21 15.89
CA ILE A 10 13.33 -26.41 15.74
C ILE A 10 13.67 -25.29 14.76
N LEU A 11 13.26 -25.42 13.48
CA LEU A 11 13.21 -24.30 12.55
C LEU A 11 12.13 -23.31 13.07
N ALA A 12 12.57 -22.23 13.68
CA ALA A 12 11.71 -21.07 13.91
C ALA A 12 11.39 -20.47 12.54
N ALA A 13 10.24 -20.81 11.99
CA ALA A 13 9.66 -20.10 10.85
C ALA A 13 9.38 -18.66 11.33
N ALA A 14 10.25 -17.72 10.96
CA ALA A 14 9.98 -16.30 11.06
C ALA A 14 8.77 -16.03 10.14
N GLY A 15 7.57 -16.16 10.69
CA GLY A 15 6.33 -15.85 9.97
C GLY A 15 6.33 -14.37 9.67
N CYS A 16 6.46 -14.01 8.38
CA CYS A 16 6.17 -12.66 7.91
C CYS A 16 4.79 -12.27 8.44
N THR A 17 4.73 -11.34 9.39
CA THR A 17 3.47 -10.96 10.04
C THR A 17 2.63 -10.17 9.06
N THR A 18 1.68 -10.82 8.40
CA THR A 18 0.67 -10.19 7.54
C THR A 18 -0.43 -9.48 8.35
N SER A 19 -0.25 -9.34 9.66
CA SER A 19 -1.19 -8.64 10.55
C SER A 19 -1.23 -7.14 10.25
N GLN A 20 -2.42 -6.55 10.43
CA GLN A 20 -2.55 -5.08 10.39
C GLN A 20 -1.71 -4.44 11.50
N PRO A 21 -1.18 -3.21 11.27
CA PRO A 21 -0.63 -2.41 12.36
C PRO A 21 -1.70 -2.11 13.42
N ASN A 22 -1.31 -2.13 14.69
CA ASN A 22 -2.21 -1.86 15.81
C ASN A 22 -2.68 -0.40 15.80
N GLU A 23 -1.77 0.54 15.56
CA GLU A 23 -2.07 1.97 15.52
C GLU A 23 -1.90 2.55 14.10
N ARG A 24 -2.94 2.41 13.29
CA ARG A 24 -2.92 2.80 11.87
C ARG A 24 -2.97 4.30 11.63
N ASP A 25 -3.31 5.08 12.63
CA ASP A 25 -3.39 6.54 12.55
C ASP A 25 -2.06 7.23 12.85
N ASN A 26 -1.02 6.48 13.18
CA ASN A 26 0.31 6.99 13.46
C ASN A 26 1.36 6.29 12.60
N ILE A 27 1.89 7.01 11.58
CA ILE A 27 2.85 6.45 10.62
C ILE A 27 4.15 5.99 11.27
N CYS A 28 4.63 6.68 12.31
CA CYS A 28 5.83 6.27 13.04
C CYS A 28 5.62 4.92 13.73
N LYS A 29 4.47 4.75 14.41
CA LYS A 29 4.14 3.49 15.08
C LYS A 29 3.95 2.35 14.08
N ILE A 30 3.37 2.64 12.90
CA ILE A 30 3.30 1.66 11.82
C ILE A 30 4.70 1.17 11.46
N PHE A 31 5.64 2.07 11.21
CA PHE A 31 6.99 1.72 10.79
C PHE A 31 7.82 1.05 11.89
N TYR A 32 7.63 1.43 13.16
CA TYR A 32 8.27 0.74 14.28
C TYR A 32 7.73 -0.67 14.50
N GLU A 33 6.41 -0.88 14.28
CA GLU A 33 5.79 -2.20 14.41
C GLU A 33 6.11 -3.12 13.23
N LYS A 34 6.14 -2.55 12.02
CA LYS A 34 6.35 -3.28 10.77
C LYS A 34 7.76 -3.02 10.24
N GLY A 35 8.72 -3.75 10.78
CA GLY A 35 10.11 -3.66 10.32
C GLY A 35 10.23 -3.87 8.80
N GLY A 36 11.02 -3.02 8.16
CA GLY A 36 11.20 -3.01 6.69
C GLY A 36 10.24 -2.09 5.93
N TRP A 37 9.02 -1.87 6.41
CA TRP A 37 8.03 -1.07 5.67
C TRP A 37 8.46 0.38 5.39
N TYR A 38 9.26 0.98 6.28
CA TYR A 38 9.82 2.30 6.02
C TYR A 38 10.80 2.26 4.84
N ASP A 39 11.66 1.24 4.80
CA ASP A 39 12.65 1.08 3.73
C ASP A 39 11.96 0.81 2.40
N ASP A 40 10.96 -0.08 2.35
CA ASP A 40 10.15 -0.37 1.16
C ASP A 40 9.48 0.92 0.64
N ALA A 41 8.87 1.70 1.54
CA ALA A 41 8.21 2.96 1.19
C ALA A 41 9.19 4.02 0.70
N ARG A 42 10.39 4.10 1.31
CA ARG A 42 11.46 5.01 0.90
C ARG A 42 12.00 4.64 -0.47
N ASP A 43 12.19 3.36 -0.75
CA ASP A 43 12.70 2.88 -2.02
C ASP A 43 11.68 3.12 -3.15
N SER A 44 10.39 2.90 -2.89
CA SER A 44 9.31 3.30 -3.79
C SER A 44 9.31 4.82 -4.04
N GLN A 45 9.47 5.65 -2.98
CA GLN A 45 9.58 7.10 -3.13
C GLN A 45 10.79 7.51 -3.99
N ARG A 46 11.95 6.90 -3.77
CA ARG A 46 13.15 7.16 -4.58
C ARG A 46 12.94 6.81 -6.05
N LYS A 47 12.30 5.69 -6.32
CA LYS A 47 12.07 5.17 -7.67
C LYS A 47 11.00 5.97 -8.43
N TRP A 48 9.90 6.33 -7.77
CA TRP A 48 8.73 6.91 -8.42
C TRP A 48 8.47 8.38 -8.09
N GLY A 49 9.08 8.90 -7.03
CA GLY A 49 8.99 10.30 -6.62
C GLY A 49 7.69 10.67 -5.87
N THR A 50 6.78 9.74 -5.61
CA THR A 50 5.61 9.99 -4.75
C THR A 50 6.03 9.92 -3.29
N SER A 51 5.63 10.89 -2.46
CA SER A 51 6.03 10.92 -1.05
C SER A 51 5.44 9.75 -0.25
N ILE A 52 6.21 9.25 0.74
CA ILE A 52 5.80 8.17 1.63
C ILE A 52 4.41 8.43 2.24
N PRO A 53 4.11 9.62 2.84
CA PRO A 53 2.80 9.88 3.41
C PRO A 53 1.63 9.75 2.44
N VAL A 54 1.83 10.15 1.18
CA VAL A 54 0.80 10.00 0.14
C VAL A 54 0.53 8.52 -0.15
N MET A 55 1.57 7.72 -0.39
CA MET A 55 1.42 6.30 -0.67
C MET A 55 0.77 5.55 0.50
N MET A 56 1.23 5.81 1.73
CA MET A 56 0.68 5.23 2.95
C MET A 56 -0.79 5.61 3.18
N SER A 57 -1.18 6.86 2.86
CA SER A 57 -2.58 7.30 2.99
C SER A 57 -3.51 6.59 1.99
N ILE A 58 -3.01 6.27 0.80
CA ILE A 58 -3.74 5.46 -0.19
C ILE A 58 -3.91 4.03 0.32
N ILE A 59 -2.84 3.36 0.80
CA ILE A 59 -2.95 2.00 1.39
C ILE A 59 -3.94 1.98 2.56
N TYR A 60 -3.88 3.00 3.43
CA TYR A 60 -4.84 3.11 4.52
C TYR A 60 -6.29 3.11 4.01
N GLN A 61 -6.57 3.92 3.00
CA GLN A 61 -7.91 4.05 2.44
C GLN A 61 -8.37 2.77 1.73
N GLU A 62 -7.49 2.10 1.00
CA GLU A 62 -7.82 0.93 0.19
C GLU A 62 -8.04 -0.34 1.03
N SER A 63 -7.16 -0.59 1.98
CA SER A 63 -7.19 -1.85 2.73
C SER A 63 -7.15 -1.68 4.25
N GLY A 64 -6.81 -0.48 4.75
CA GLY A 64 -6.45 -0.28 6.14
C GLY A 64 -5.25 -1.12 6.54
N PHE A 65 -4.29 -1.32 5.65
CA PHE A 65 -3.11 -2.18 5.82
C PHE A 65 -3.43 -3.67 5.99
N ARG A 66 -4.51 -4.17 5.41
CA ARG A 66 -4.82 -5.60 5.38
C ARG A 66 -4.22 -6.26 4.15
N ALA A 67 -3.25 -7.16 4.36
CA ALA A 67 -2.55 -7.87 3.30
C ALA A 67 -3.50 -8.62 2.33
N ARG A 68 -4.57 -9.20 2.86
CA ARG A 68 -5.52 -10.03 2.11
C ARG A 68 -6.90 -9.39 2.00
N ALA A 69 -6.96 -8.05 1.96
CA ALA A 69 -8.22 -7.34 1.78
C ALA A 69 -8.87 -7.71 0.44
N LYS A 70 -10.18 -7.86 0.48
CA LYS A 70 -11.02 -8.13 -0.71
C LYS A 70 -12.27 -7.27 -0.64
N PRO A 71 -12.81 -6.80 -1.77
CA PRO A 71 -14.10 -6.13 -1.79
C PRO A 71 -15.19 -7.00 -1.15
N PRO A 72 -16.19 -6.41 -0.50
CA PRO A 72 -17.35 -7.15 -0.02
C PRO A 72 -18.03 -7.90 -1.16
N ARG A 73 -18.60 -9.06 -0.86
CA ARG A 73 -19.42 -9.80 -1.83
C ARG A 73 -20.75 -9.08 -2.05
N THR A 74 -21.27 -9.15 -3.27
CA THR A 74 -22.67 -8.81 -3.51
C THR A 74 -23.57 -9.75 -2.72
N LYS A 75 -24.80 -9.32 -2.42
CA LYS A 75 -25.80 -10.19 -1.81
C LYS A 75 -26.85 -10.53 -2.86
N ILE A 76 -27.04 -11.83 -3.09
CA ILE A 76 -28.13 -12.36 -3.92
C ILE A 76 -29.30 -12.63 -2.97
N LEU A 77 -30.50 -12.14 -3.33
CA LEU A 77 -31.69 -12.26 -2.48
C LEU A 77 -31.48 -11.79 -1.01
N TRP A 78 -30.62 -10.74 -0.83
CA TRP A 78 -30.31 -10.11 0.45
C TRP A 78 -29.53 -10.97 1.46
N VAL A 79 -29.48 -12.29 1.29
CA VAL A 79 -28.90 -13.24 2.28
C VAL A 79 -27.80 -14.12 1.72
N ILE A 80 -27.80 -14.46 0.43
CA ILE A 80 -26.82 -15.38 -0.16
C ILE A 80 -25.59 -14.56 -0.62
N PRO A 81 -24.33 -14.94 -0.22
CA PRO A 81 -23.13 -14.30 -0.73
C PRO A 81 -22.98 -14.50 -2.24
N GLY A 82 -23.05 -13.42 -3.01
CA GLY A 82 -22.82 -13.42 -4.45
C GLY A 82 -21.34 -13.21 -4.83
N PRO A 83 -21.06 -13.02 -6.13
CA PRO A 83 -19.71 -12.73 -6.60
C PRO A 83 -19.21 -11.38 -6.08
N ARG A 84 -17.89 -11.18 -6.13
CA ARG A 84 -17.30 -9.86 -5.86
C ARG A 84 -17.42 -8.97 -7.09
N PRO A 85 -17.75 -7.68 -6.92
CA PRO A 85 -17.95 -6.76 -8.05
C PRO A 85 -16.65 -6.40 -8.78
N ALA A 86 -15.49 -6.66 -8.15
CA ALA A 86 -14.18 -6.37 -8.72
C ALA A 86 -13.14 -7.41 -8.27
N SER A 87 -12.08 -7.56 -9.07
CA SER A 87 -10.92 -8.40 -8.77
C SER A 87 -9.89 -7.73 -7.85
N ALA A 88 -10.26 -6.61 -7.22
CA ALA A 88 -9.39 -5.87 -6.31
C ALA A 88 -8.92 -6.75 -5.14
N TYR A 89 -7.62 -6.66 -4.80
CA TYR A 89 -7.02 -7.52 -3.77
C TYR A 89 -5.82 -6.86 -3.10
N GLY A 90 -5.59 -7.27 -1.85
CA GLY A 90 -4.37 -6.97 -1.13
C GLY A 90 -4.30 -5.55 -0.56
N TYR A 91 -3.10 -5.10 -0.25
CA TYR A 91 -2.85 -3.78 0.35
C TYR A 91 -3.33 -2.63 -0.54
N SER A 92 -3.02 -2.69 -1.83
CA SER A 92 -3.31 -1.63 -2.79
C SER A 92 -4.71 -1.71 -3.42
N GLN A 93 -5.45 -2.79 -3.22
CA GLN A 93 -6.73 -3.04 -3.89
C GLN A 93 -6.65 -2.93 -5.42
N ALA A 94 -5.48 -3.16 -6.00
CA ALA A 94 -5.31 -3.21 -7.44
C ALA A 94 -6.16 -4.32 -8.06
N THR A 95 -6.81 -4.04 -9.18
CA THR A 95 -7.50 -5.05 -9.99
C THR A 95 -6.52 -5.93 -10.74
N ASP A 96 -6.95 -7.12 -11.20
CA ASP A 96 -6.09 -8.05 -11.95
C ASP A 96 -5.47 -7.39 -13.18
N ASP A 97 -6.26 -6.60 -13.93
CA ASP A 97 -5.78 -5.95 -15.15
C ASP A 97 -4.74 -4.86 -14.85
N THR A 98 -4.98 -4.04 -13.82
CA THR A 98 -4.06 -2.98 -13.43
C THR A 98 -2.76 -3.57 -12.86
N TRP A 99 -2.85 -4.64 -12.07
CA TRP A 99 -1.69 -5.35 -11.54
C TRP A 99 -0.85 -6.00 -12.65
N ARG A 100 -1.50 -6.59 -13.63
CA ARG A 100 -0.84 -7.17 -14.80
C ARG A 100 -0.13 -6.10 -15.63
N ALA A 101 -0.76 -4.92 -15.80
CA ALA A 101 -0.14 -3.79 -16.48
C ALA A 101 1.11 -3.29 -15.74
N TYR A 102 1.06 -3.20 -14.41
CA TYR A 102 2.21 -2.88 -13.57
C TYR A 102 3.36 -3.87 -13.76
N LYS A 103 3.09 -5.17 -13.62
CA LYS A 103 4.12 -6.22 -13.80
C LYS A 103 4.76 -6.18 -15.17
N LYS A 104 3.96 -5.97 -16.22
CA LYS A 104 4.47 -5.82 -17.58
C LYS A 104 5.34 -4.58 -17.75
N ALA A 105 4.95 -3.45 -17.15
CA ALA A 105 5.66 -2.19 -17.30
C ALA A 105 6.99 -2.13 -16.52
N THR A 106 7.07 -2.86 -15.40
CA THR A 106 8.22 -2.81 -14.48
C THR A 106 9.13 -4.05 -14.54
N GLY A 107 8.66 -5.14 -15.16
CA GLY A 107 9.33 -6.42 -15.12
C GLY A 107 9.17 -7.19 -13.80
N ALA A 108 8.37 -6.72 -12.86
CA ALA A 108 8.17 -7.30 -11.53
C ALA A 108 7.25 -8.54 -11.57
N TRP A 109 7.64 -9.57 -12.32
CA TRP A 109 6.77 -10.74 -12.56
C TRP A 109 6.45 -11.54 -11.31
N GLY A 110 7.33 -11.54 -10.31
CA GLY A 110 7.14 -12.21 -9.01
C GLY A 110 6.29 -11.43 -8.02
N ALA A 111 5.91 -10.19 -8.33
CA ALA A 111 5.20 -9.32 -7.39
C ALA A 111 3.83 -9.85 -6.97
N ASP A 112 3.50 -9.70 -5.68
CA ASP A 112 2.24 -10.13 -5.06
C ASP A 112 1.53 -8.97 -4.35
N ARG A 113 0.20 -8.84 -4.58
CA ARG A 113 -0.63 -7.77 -4.01
C ARG A 113 -0.80 -7.84 -2.48
N ASN A 114 -0.49 -8.96 -1.85
CA ASN A 114 -0.49 -9.15 -0.39
C ASN A 114 0.90 -8.99 0.25
N ASP A 115 1.92 -8.71 -0.54
CA ASP A 115 3.22 -8.22 -0.08
C ASP A 115 3.21 -6.70 0.00
N PHE A 116 3.83 -6.13 1.06
CA PHE A 116 3.78 -4.68 1.28
C PHE A 116 4.75 -3.94 0.37
N GLU A 117 5.97 -4.46 0.17
CA GLU A 117 6.98 -3.89 -0.72
C GLU A 117 6.42 -3.75 -2.13
N ASP A 118 5.86 -4.83 -2.67
CA ASP A 118 5.26 -4.86 -3.99
C ASP A 118 4.06 -3.92 -4.13
N ALA A 119 3.21 -3.88 -3.09
CA ALA A 119 2.01 -3.05 -3.12
C ALA A 119 2.32 -1.56 -3.04
N ILE A 120 3.35 -1.15 -2.27
CA ILE A 120 3.73 0.27 -2.18
C ILE A 120 4.51 0.71 -3.41
N ASP A 121 5.32 -0.16 -4.01
CA ASP A 121 5.97 0.09 -5.31
C ASP A 121 4.93 0.27 -6.42
N PHE A 122 3.88 -0.58 -6.44
CA PHE A 122 2.74 -0.42 -7.35
C PHE A 122 2.05 0.94 -7.20
N ILE A 123 1.79 1.40 -5.97
CA ILE A 123 1.15 2.71 -5.76
C ILE A 123 2.06 3.84 -6.25
N GLY A 124 3.36 3.76 -5.98
CA GLY A 124 4.34 4.69 -6.51
C GLY A 124 4.31 4.76 -8.04
N TRP A 125 4.36 3.60 -8.70
CA TRP A 125 4.24 3.48 -10.15
C TRP A 125 2.94 4.07 -10.68
N TYR A 126 1.80 3.76 -10.05
CA TYR A 126 0.50 4.24 -10.51
C TYR A 126 0.37 5.77 -10.40
N ASN A 127 0.90 6.34 -9.34
CA ASN A 127 0.96 7.79 -9.15
C ASN A 127 1.91 8.47 -10.14
N ASP A 128 3.02 7.81 -10.51
CA ASP A 128 3.89 8.29 -11.60
C ASP A 128 3.14 8.30 -12.94
N GLN A 129 2.30 7.29 -13.23
CA GLN A 129 1.43 7.33 -14.41
C GLN A 129 0.42 8.50 -14.34
N SER A 130 -0.11 8.82 -13.14
CA SER A 130 -1.00 9.96 -12.94
C SER A 130 -0.29 11.30 -13.22
N PHE A 131 0.94 11.44 -12.76
CA PHE A 131 1.77 12.60 -13.09
C PHE A 131 2.06 12.70 -14.61
N ARG A 132 2.50 11.60 -15.22
CA ARG A 132 2.86 11.61 -16.66
C ARG A 132 1.67 11.92 -17.56
N ARG A 133 0.52 11.31 -17.30
CA ARG A 133 -0.68 11.39 -18.17
C ARG A 133 -1.56 12.59 -17.87
N ASN A 134 -1.76 12.89 -16.59
CA ASN A 134 -2.74 13.89 -16.13
C ASN A 134 -2.08 15.10 -15.47
N LYS A 135 -0.73 15.15 -15.40
CA LYS A 135 0.04 16.24 -14.78
C LYS A 135 -0.28 16.50 -13.30
N ILE A 136 -0.77 15.46 -12.60
CA ILE A 136 -1.06 15.56 -11.16
C ILE A 136 0.26 15.56 -10.40
N GLN A 137 0.47 16.57 -9.55
CA GLN A 137 1.68 16.65 -8.72
C GLN A 137 1.78 15.45 -7.77
N LYS A 138 2.99 14.90 -7.61
CA LYS A 138 3.23 13.67 -6.81
C LYS A 138 3.04 13.88 -5.30
N THR A 139 2.82 15.12 -4.88
CA THR A 139 2.45 15.51 -3.50
C THR A 139 0.96 15.79 -3.32
N ASP A 140 0.19 15.83 -4.42
CA ASP A 140 -1.24 16.12 -4.40
C ASP A 140 -2.05 14.85 -4.15
N ALA A 141 -2.16 14.45 -2.88
CA ALA A 141 -2.87 13.24 -2.48
C ALA A 141 -4.35 13.24 -2.88
N TYR A 142 -4.99 14.42 -2.94
CA TYR A 142 -6.40 14.54 -3.32
C TYR A 142 -6.64 14.11 -4.76
N HIS A 143 -5.93 14.71 -5.71
CA HIS A 143 -6.11 14.38 -7.13
C HIS A 143 -5.49 13.03 -7.49
N LEU A 144 -4.39 12.62 -6.83
CA LEU A 144 -3.82 11.29 -7.00
C LEU A 144 -4.83 10.21 -6.61
N TYR A 145 -5.55 10.38 -5.50
CA TYR A 145 -6.58 9.41 -5.11
C TYR A 145 -7.79 9.41 -6.05
N LEU A 146 -8.23 10.58 -6.53
CA LEU A 146 -9.26 10.63 -7.58
C LEU A 146 -8.85 9.83 -8.83
N ALA A 147 -7.61 10.00 -9.30
CA ALA A 147 -7.08 9.27 -10.44
C ALA A 147 -6.87 7.77 -10.14
N TYR A 148 -6.52 7.43 -8.90
CA TYR A 148 -6.38 6.05 -8.45
C TYR A 148 -7.71 5.29 -8.55
N HIS A 149 -8.78 5.90 -8.08
CA HIS A 149 -10.12 5.31 -8.09
C HIS A 149 -10.77 5.29 -9.49
N GLU A 150 -10.70 6.39 -10.23
CA GLU A 150 -11.37 6.53 -11.54
C GLU A 150 -10.59 5.92 -12.70
N GLY A 151 -9.33 5.61 -12.47
CA GLY A 151 -8.38 5.32 -13.54
C GLY A 151 -7.92 6.60 -14.26
N GLN A 152 -6.79 6.50 -14.98
CA GLN A 152 -6.20 7.65 -15.67
C GLN A 152 -7.14 8.29 -16.70
N GLY A 153 -7.87 7.47 -17.43
CA GLY A 153 -8.84 7.93 -18.44
C GLY A 153 -10.11 8.54 -17.83
N GLY A 154 -10.59 7.96 -16.72
CA GLY A 154 -11.73 8.49 -15.97
C GLY A 154 -11.40 9.86 -15.37
N PHE A 155 -10.23 10.00 -14.78
CA PHE A 155 -9.76 11.28 -14.25
C PHE A 155 -9.68 12.35 -15.34
N ALA A 156 -9.07 12.05 -16.49
CA ALA A 156 -8.98 12.98 -17.62
C ALA A 156 -10.36 13.45 -18.11
N LYS A 157 -11.34 12.54 -18.13
CA LYS A 157 -12.76 12.85 -18.47
C LYS A 157 -13.54 13.48 -17.32
N ARG A 158 -12.92 13.66 -16.15
CA ARG A 158 -13.53 14.20 -14.92
C ARG A 158 -14.78 13.41 -14.47
N SER A 159 -14.77 12.07 -14.61
CA SER A 159 -15.90 11.20 -14.23
C SER A 159 -16.25 11.26 -12.73
N PHE A 160 -15.35 11.78 -11.90
CA PHE A 160 -15.57 12.04 -10.48
C PHE A 160 -16.45 13.24 -10.16
N ARG A 161 -16.77 14.10 -11.15
CA ARG A 161 -17.48 15.39 -10.90
C ARG A 161 -18.75 15.24 -10.05
N ASN A 162 -19.57 14.27 -10.38
CA ASN A 162 -20.85 14.03 -9.73
C ASN A 162 -20.80 12.98 -8.60
N LYS A 163 -19.59 12.53 -8.23
CA LYS A 163 -19.37 11.56 -7.17
C LYS A 163 -18.94 12.28 -5.87
N ALA A 164 -19.90 12.86 -5.15
CA ALA A 164 -19.63 13.59 -3.91
C ALA A 164 -18.86 12.72 -2.91
N TRP A 165 -19.30 11.47 -2.73
CA TRP A 165 -18.66 10.50 -1.85
C TRP A 165 -17.16 10.28 -2.18
N LEU A 166 -16.78 10.22 -3.47
CA LEU A 166 -15.39 10.03 -3.87
C LEU A 166 -14.55 11.27 -3.58
N LYS A 167 -15.10 12.46 -3.82
CA LYS A 167 -14.44 13.72 -3.46
C LYS A 167 -14.22 13.83 -1.95
N ASP A 168 -15.18 13.42 -1.14
CA ASP A 168 -15.06 13.42 0.31
C ASP A 168 -14.06 12.36 0.80
N THR A 169 -14.03 11.19 0.17
CA THR A 169 -12.98 10.19 0.42
C THR A 169 -11.59 10.73 0.07
N SER A 170 -11.44 11.40 -1.08
CA SER A 170 -10.16 12.00 -1.49
C SER A 170 -9.70 13.10 -0.53
N LYS A 171 -10.60 13.90 0.04
CA LYS A 171 -10.27 14.86 1.12
C LYS A 171 -9.74 14.15 2.36
N LYS A 172 -10.33 13.01 2.76
CA LYS A 172 -9.85 12.19 3.90
C LYS A 172 -8.45 11.63 3.63
N VAL A 173 -8.19 11.16 2.43
CA VAL A 173 -6.85 10.69 2.02
C VAL A 173 -5.83 11.83 2.09
N SER A 174 -6.18 13.01 1.58
CA SER A 174 -5.32 14.19 1.63
C SER A 174 -5.04 14.65 3.07
N ALA A 175 -6.06 14.71 3.92
CA ALA A 175 -5.89 15.05 5.33
C ALA A 175 -4.99 14.04 6.06
N ARG A 176 -5.13 12.75 5.76
CA ARG A 176 -4.26 11.70 6.31
C ARG A 176 -2.82 11.82 5.82
N ALA A 177 -2.60 12.14 4.55
CA ALA A 177 -1.26 12.37 4.03
C ALA A 177 -0.56 13.53 4.76
N ILE A 178 -1.28 14.63 5.04
CA ILE A 178 -0.78 15.76 5.81
C ILE A 178 -0.44 15.33 7.25
N LEU A 179 -1.32 14.58 7.91
CA LEU A 179 -1.08 14.07 9.27
C LEU A 179 0.14 13.15 9.29
N TYR A 180 0.24 12.21 8.36
CA TYR A 180 1.37 11.29 8.25
C TYR A 180 2.68 12.04 7.95
N GLN A 181 2.65 13.10 7.13
CA GLN A 181 3.83 13.92 6.90
C GLN A 181 4.31 14.61 8.19
N SER A 182 3.38 15.21 8.94
CA SER A 182 3.70 15.86 10.22
C SER A 182 4.33 14.88 11.22
N GLN A 183 3.77 13.67 11.32
CA GLN A 183 4.30 12.63 12.21
C GLN A 183 5.67 12.12 11.74
N LEU A 184 5.83 11.86 10.44
CA LEU A 184 7.06 11.32 9.86
C LEU A 184 8.24 12.30 10.09
N ASN A 185 8.01 13.61 9.98
CA ASN A 185 9.02 14.62 10.26
C ASN A 185 9.62 14.48 11.68
N GLY A 186 8.86 13.93 12.62
CA GLY A 186 9.31 13.72 14.01
C GLY A 186 10.11 12.43 14.23
N CYS A 187 9.95 11.42 13.40
CA CYS A 187 10.56 10.09 13.62
C CYS A 187 11.47 9.59 12.48
N GLU A 188 11.46 10.26 11.32
CA GLU A 188 12.16 9.78 10.13
C GLU A 188 13.66 9.62 10.34
N LYS A 189 14.29 10.55 11.10
CA LYS A 189 15.72 10.45 11.41
C LYS A 189 16.08 9.18 12.18
N ASP A 190 15.20 8.73 13.07
CA ASP A 190 15.45 7.54 13.87
C ASP A 190 15.18 6.27 13.05
N LEU A 191 14.16 6.29 12.19
CA LEU A 191 13.90 5.18 11.22
C LEU A 191 15.07 4.98 10.27
N GLN A 192 15.70 6.08 9.81
CA GLN A 192 16.89 6.01 8.95
C GLN A 192 18.12 5.44 9.69
N LYS A 193 18.30 5.71 10.98
CA LYS A 193 19.40 5.17 11.78
C LYS A 193 19.28 3.66 12.01
N GLY A 194 18.05 3.15 12.23
CA GLY A 194 17.81 1.72 12.41
C GLY A 194 18.35 0.87 11.25
N TRP A 195 18.35 1.40 10.04
CA TRP A 195 18.93 0.75 8.88
C TRP A 195 20.48 0.61 8.96
N PHE A 196 21.18 1.59 9.52
CA PHE A 196 22.64 1.52 9.68
C PHE A 196 23.08 0.44 10.67
N TRP A 197 22.32 0.16 11.72
CA TRP A 197 22.66 -0.87 12.71
C TRP A 197 22.45 -2.28 12.19
N GLY A 198 21.51 -2.51 11.29
CA GLY A 198 21.29 -3.81 10.65
C GLY A 198 22.37 -4.21 9.62
N LEU A 199 23.20 -3.26 9.17
CA LEU A 199 24.33 -3.54 8.25
C LEU A 199 25.61 -3.98 8.98
N PHE A 200 25.67 -3.85 10.30
CA PHE A 200 26.85 -4.15 11.12
C PHE A 200 26.61 -5.25 12.17
N SER A 201 25.47 -5.93 12.12
CA SER A 201 25.12 -7.11 12.92
C SER A 201 24.92 -8.32 12.01
#